data_81109fbbc62aaca5db46b50fa1e53236
#
_entry.id   81109fbbc62aaca5db46b50fa1e53236
#
_cell.length_a   1.000
_cell.length_b   1.000
_cell.length_c   1.000
_cell.angle_alpha   90.00
_cell.angle_beta   90.00
_cell.angle_gamma   90.00
#
_symmetry.space_group_name_H-M   'P 1'
#
loop_
_entity.id
_entity.type
_entity.pdbx_description
1 polymer ?
#
loop_
_entity_poly.entity_id
_entity_poly.type
_entity_poly.pdbx_seq_one_letter_code
_entity_poly.pdbx_strand_id
1 'polypeptide(L)'
;MQGLGRWLLRSAPIAALSALAVGGSGLVSGAAAAQSGPVSPNPATGTPALAKTGTTEQVRQLVGCGGVMYAVGTFTSISQGGHTVTRNNIFSFRQTAPYTITGWAPSVNGTINSIQVTSDCKHAFIGGKFSQVDGSNAHNIAYISTNSNTMVQSWAHTANGQVDTILRTPNNHLLVGGKFTAINGSSKKYYVSLNPGTGKDDGYLNLNISGHYVYPGVAVNNTEVYNQQLSPDGAHVLAEGTFTKVQNQARQQIFMLNLGSSGSVSTWYSNEFNGFCGTKHPFYVKAAAWAPDMSTVYVADTGKAPDGWNGTFPLTGLCDAVAAFPGTQHGGLSHDWINYTGCDSLLSVAADSTTVYVGGHERWANNQNGCNNAGSGAIPAPGLGGFTAGASGGTLRKNSSGTAGLYSRDRGLGADDIYRTSAGIWIASDNQGGSNMCGGVSGLAGICFLPY
;
A
#
# COMPACT_ATOMS: atom_id res chain seq x y z
N MET A 1 -26.67 -31.37 74.13
CA MET A 1 -27.83 -30.43 74.26
C MET A 1 -27.62 -29.32 73.25
N GLN A 2 -28.43 -29.36 72.24
CA GLN A 2 -29.15 -28.22 71.64
C GLN A 2 -28.23 -27.13 71.03
N GLY A 3 -28.36 -26.64 69.87
CA GLY A 3 -29.50 -26.75 68.93
C GLY A 3 -29.12 -26.12 67.59
N LEU A 4 -29.79 -26.58 66.59
CA LEU A 4 -29.76 -26.18 65.20
C LEU A 4 -30.22 -24.74 64.97
N GLY A 5 -29.51 -23.93 64.19
CA GLY A 5 -29.96 -22.67 63.65
C GLY A 5 -29.74 -22.65 62.13
N ARG A 6 -30.80 -22.97 61.37
CA ARG A 6 -30.86 -22.76 59.92
C ARG A 6 -30.93 -21.23 59.64
N TRP A 7 -30.05 -20.71 58.76
CA TRP A 7 -30.26 -19.42 58.16
C TRP A 7 -30.50 -19.58 56.63
N LEU A 8 -31.65 -19.12 56.24
CA LEU A 8 -32.14 -19.04 54.89
C LEU A 8 -31.36 -17.94 54.13
N LEU A 9 -30.70 -18.33 53.08
CA LEU A 9 -30.16 -17.42 52.10
C LEU A 9 -31.30 -16.86 51.23
N ARG A 10 -31.63 -15.59 51.39
CA ARG A 10 -32.45 -14.81 50.49
C ARG A 10 -31.62 -14.36 49.30
N SER A 11 -31.98 -14.85 48.12
CA SER A 11 -31.51 -14.34 46.86
C SER A 11 -32.00 -12.91 46.62
N ALA A 12 -31.07 -11.97 46.47
CA ALA A 12 -31.34 -10.64 45.95
C ALA A 12 -31.22 -10.62 44.44
N PRO A 13 -32.06 -9.89 43.71
CA PRO A 13 -31.94 -9.84 42.25
C PRO A 13 -30.78 -8.95 41.85
N ILE A 14 -29.95 -9.46 40.92
CA ILE A 14 -28.91 -8.70 40.24
C ILE A 14 -29.59 -7.73 39.30
N ALA A 15 -29.53 -6.43 39.63
CA ALA A 15 -29.90 -5.38 38.71
C ALA A 15 -28.86 -5.32 37.57
N ALA A 16 -29.32 -5.64 36.36
CA ALA A 16 -28.53 -5.43 35.17
C ALA A 16 -28.33 -3.93 34.94
N LEU A 17 -27.13 -3.43 35.20
CA LEU A 17 -26.71 -2.12 34.70
C LEU A 17 -26.50 -2.26 33.18
N SER A 18 -27.43 -1.73 32.42
CA SER A 18 -27.25 -1.44 31.01
C SER A 18 -26.28 -0.28 30.87
N ALA A 19 -25.00 -0.60 30.60
CA ALA A 19 -24.04 0.37 30.14
C ALA A 19 -24.47 0.83 28.74
N LEU A 20 -24.94 2.08 28.62
CA LEU A 20 -25.04 2.77 27.34
C LEU A 20 -23.61 2.92 26.80
N ALA A 21 -23.27 2.07 25.85
CA ALA A 21 -22.11 2.30 25.00
C ALA A 21 -22.44 3.50 24.10
N VAL A 22 -21.85 4.64 24.42
CA VAL A 22 -21.76 5.77 23.50
C VAL A 22 -20.89 5.31 22.34
N GLY A 23 -21.50 4.95 21.23
CA GLY A 23 -20.85 4.52 20.01
C GLY A 23 -20.07 5.66 19.37
N GLY A 24 -18.80 5.76 19.68
CA GLY A 24 -17.80 6.39 18.84
C GLY A 24 -17.41 5.42 17.73
N SER A 25 -18.17 5.40 16.63
CA SER A 25 -17.80 4.64 15.43
C SER A 25 -16.68 5.35 14.68
N GLY A 26 -15.48 5.25 15.21
CA GLY A 26 -14.26 5.34 14.43
C GLY A 26 -14.13 4.04 13.65
N LEU A 27 -14.62 4.00 12.42
CA LEU A 27 -14.31 2.91 11.50
C LEU A 27 -12.84 3.05 11.09
N VAL A 28 -11.95 2.50 11.92
CA VAL A 28 -10.82 1.76 11.40
C VAL A 28 -11.43 0.88 10.34
N SER A 29 -10.92 0.88 9.11
CA SER A 29 -11.31 -0.10 8.09
C SER A 29 -11.14 -1.46 8.75
N GLY A 30 -12.24 -1.93 9.31
CA GLY A 30 -12.24 -3.05 10.21
C GLY A 30 -11.67 -4.22 9.49
N ALA A 31 -10.81 -4.92 10.16
CA ALA A 31 -10.55 -6.30 9.88
C ALA A 31 -11.92 -7.01 9.76
N ALA A 32 -12.52 -7.00 8.59
CA ALA A 32 -13.50 -7.99 8.26
C ALA A 32 -12.77 -9.30 8.48
N ALA A 33 -13.34 -10.16 9.32
CA ALA A 33 -12.87 -11.52 9.47
C ALA A 33 -12.79 -12.10 8.06
N ALA A 34 -11.57 -12.17 7.57
CA ALA A 34 -11.34 -12.34 6.17
C ALA A 34 -11.58 -13.78 5.82
N GLN A 35 -12.28 -14.01 4.74
CA GLN A 35 -11.98 -15.18 3.95
C GLN A 35 -10.46 -15.20 3.76
N SER A 36 -9.84 -16.27 4.17
CA SER A 36 -8.41 -16.49 4.08
C SER A 36 -8.19 -17.62 3.10
N GLY A 37 -7.33 -17.40 2.16
CA GLY A 37 -6.98 -18.40 1.16
C GLY A 37 -6.52 -17.73 -0.12
N PRO A 38 -5.94 -18.48 -1.05
CA PRO A 38 -5.58 -17.90 -2.33
C PRO A 38 -6.84 -17.44 -3.05
N VAL A 39 -6.78 -16.23 -3.60
CA VAL A 39 -7.84 -15.71 -4.47
C VAL A 39 -8.05 -16.57 -5.70
N SER A 40 -9.22 -16.45 -6.32
CA SER A 40 -9.53 -17.11 -7.60
C SER A 40 -8.49 -16.75 -8.67
N PRO A 41 -8.05 -17.71 -9.50
CA PRO A 41 -7.23 -17.43 -10.66
C PRO A 41 -8.02 -16.69 -11.77
N ASN A 42 -9.34 -16.64 -11.66
CA ASN A 42 -10.21 -16.01 -12.65
C ASN A 42 -10.64 -14.62 -12.15
N PRO A 43 -10.21 -13.54 -12.81
CA PRO A 43 -10.64 -12.21 -12.44
C PRO A 43 -12.12 -12.01 -12.73
N ALA A 44 -12.75 -11.15 -11.93
CA ALA A 44 -14.12 -10.71 -12.20
C ALA A 44 -14.15 -9.93 -13.53
N THR A 45 -15.21 -10.16 -14.30
CA THR A 45 -15.45 -9.43 -15.55
C THR A 45 -16.27 -8.17 -15.30
N GLY A 46 -16.11 -7.17 -16.19
CA GLY A 46 -16.90 -5.94 -16.13
C GLY A 46 -16.33 -4.85 -15.22
N THR A 47 -15.17 -5.03 -14.62
CA THR A 47 -14.45 -3.92 -13.94
C THR A 47 -14.10 -2.82 -14.95
N PRO A 48 -14.06 -1.54 -14.52
CA PRO A 48 -13.52 -0.48 -15.37
C PRO A 48 -12.08 -0.78 -15.78
N ALA A 49 -11.70 -0.33 -16.97
CA ALA A 49 -10.36 -0.52 -17.51
C ALA A 49 -9.78 0.78 -18.04
N LEU A 50 -8.47 0.93 -18.01
CA LEU A 50 -7.78 2.00 -18.71
C LEU A 50 -8.05 1.87 -20.22
N ALA A 51 -8.36 3.00 -20.86
CA ALA A 51 -8.57 3.02 -22.29
C ALA A 51 -7.24 2.87 -23.06
N LYS A 52 -7.31 2.39 -24.28
CA LYS A 52 -6.15 2.33 -25.19
C LYS A 52 -5.95 3.70 -25.83
N THR A 53 -5.07 4.52 -25.26
CA THR A 53 -4.80 5.89 -25.74
C THR A 53 -3.55 6.00 -26.62
N GLY A 54 -2.78 4.91 -26.74
CA GLY A 54 -1.46 4.92 -27.41
C GLY A 54 -0.33 5.47 -26.53
N THR A 55 -0.64 5.91 -25.32
CA THR A 55 0.33 6.30 -24.28
C THR A 55 0.25 5.36 -23.10
N THR A 56 1.33 5.31 -22.32
CA THR A 56 1.32 4.55 -21.06
C THR A 56 0.48 5.27 -20.03
N GLU A 57 -0.58 4.62 -19.59
CA GLU A 57 -1.44 5.07 -18.50
C GLU A 57 -1.41 4.06 -17.35
N GLN A 58 -1.65 4.51 -16.13
CA GLN A 58 -1.43 3.74 -14.92
C GLN A 58 -2.42 4.13 -13.83
N VAL A 59 -3.06 3.15 -13.21
CA VAL A 59 -3.72 3.32 -11.90
C VAL A 59 -2.68 3.02 -10.83
N ARG A 60 -2.48 3.97 -9.90
CA ARG A 60 -1.42 3.90 -8.88
C ARG A 60 -1.92 3.49 -7.52
N GLN A 61 -3.16 3.82 -7.19
CA GLN A 61 -3.75 3.44 -5.92
C GLN A 61 -5.27 3.25 -6.05
N LEU A 62 -5.78 2.28 -5.29
CA LEU A 62 -7.19 1.98 -5.12
C LEU A 62 -7.56 2.07 -3.64
N VAL A 63 -8.67 2.74 -3.33
CA VAL A 63 -9.19 2.85 -1.96
C VAL A 63 -10.70 2.68 -1.96
N GLY A 64 -11.21 1.79 -1.11
CA GLY A 64 -12.64 1.54 -0.96
C GLY A 64 -13.26 2.33 0.19
N CYS A 65 -14.46 2.88 -0.02
CA CYS A 65 -15.29 3.47 1.03
C CYS A 65 -16.77 3.38 0.69
N GLY A 66 -17.60 2.87 1.61
CA GLY A 66 -19.06 2.84 1.46
C GLY A 66 -19.56 2.10 0.20
N GLY A 67 -18.90 1.03 -0.22
CA GLY A 67 -19.23 0.28 -1.43
C GLY A 67 -18.82 0.96 -2.74
N VAL A 68 -18.03 2.04 -2.66
CA VAL A 68 -17.42 2.73 -3.79
C VAL A 68 -15.91 2.52 -3.75
N MET A 69 -15.32 2.21 -4.89
CA MET A 69 -13.88 2.19 -5.11
C MET A 69 -13.46 3.50 -5.77
N TYR A 70 -12.41 4.09 -5.25
CA TYR A 70 -11.76 5.29 -5.78
C TYR A 70 -10.43 4.88 -6.40
N ALA A 71 -10.16 5.33 -7.61
CA ALA A 71 -8.95 5.02 -8.36
C ALA A 71 -8.22 6.30 -8.76
N VAL A 72 -6.92 6.34 -8.52
CA VAL A 72 -6.06 7.48 -8.87
C VAL A 72 -4.83 7.01 -9.63
N GLY A 73 -4.25 7.91 -10.43
CA GLY A 73 -3.05 7.57 -11.20
C GLY A 73 -2.66 8.60 -12.23
N THR A 74 -2.26 8.10 -13.40
CA THR A 74 -1.94 8.89 -14.59
C THR A 74 -2.73 8.31 -15.75
N PHE A 75 -3.87 8.89 -16.06
CA PHE A 75 -4.75 8.46 -17.14
C PHE A 75 -5.69 9.58 -17.57
N THR A 76 -6.24 9.46 -18.76
CA THR A 76 -7.14 10.46 -19.35
C THR A 76 -8.53 9.91 -19.62
N SER A 77 -8.68 8.60 -19.68
CA SER A 77 -9.96 7.97 -19.99
C SER A 77 -10.07 6.54 -19.47
N ILE A 78 -11.30 6.15 -19.17
CA ILE A 78 -11.66 4.82 -18.64
C ILE A 78 -12.73 4.21 -19.55
N SER A 79 -12.61 2.93 -19.82
CA SER A 79 -13.55 2.14 -20.61
C SER A 79 -14.29 1.14 -19.74
N GLN A 80 -15.58 0.95 -20.00
CA GLN A 80 -16.41 -0.11 -19.39
C GLN A 80 -17.55 -0.49 -20.32
N GLY A 81 -17.75 -1.78 -20.55
CA GLY A 81 -18.85 -2.27 -21.40
C GLY A 81 -18.83 -1.72 -22.83
N GLY A 82 -17.67 -1.46 -23.39
CA GLY A 82 -17.51 -0.89 -24.74
C GLY A 82 -17.66 0.63 -24.82
N HIS A 83 -17.95 1.31 -23.71
CA HIS A 83 -18.05 2.76 -23.63
C HIS A 83 -16.80 3.36 -22.97
N THR A 84 -16.29 4.46 -23.52
CA THR A 84 -15.16 5.21 -22.97
C THR A 84 -15.63 6.56 -22.47
N VAL A 85 -15.20 6.92 -21.26
CA VAL A 85 -15.50 8.20 -20.61
C VAL A 85 -14.20 8.91 -20.23
N THR A 86 -14.18 10.23 -20.36
CA THR A 86 -13.05 11.03 -19.90
C THR A 86 -12.96 11.03 -18.38
N ARG A 87 -11.77 10.72 -17.85
CA ARG A 87 -11.43 10.73 -16.43
C ARG A 87 -9.97 11.16 -16.29
N ASN A 88 -9.75 12.33 -15.75
CA ASN A 88 -8.41 12.92 -15.66
C ASN A 88 -7.77 12.57 -14.29
N ASN A 89 -7.03 11.47 -14.28
CA ASN A 89 -6.18 11.00 -13.17
C ASN A 89 -6.93 10.53 -11.91
N ILE A 90 -8.27 10.62 -11.89
CA ILE A 90 -9.10 10.20 -10.76
C ILE A 90 -10.52 9.85 -11.22
N PHE A 91 -11.10 8.81 -10.62
CA PHE A 91 -12.51 8.47 -10.77
C PHE A 91 -12.98 7.51 -9.68
N SER A 92 -14.27 7.19 -9.65
CA SER A 92 -14.80 6.16 -8.77
C SER A 92 -15.81 5.24 -9.46
N PHE A 93 -15.98 4.04 -8.90
CA PHE A 93 -16.90 3.03 -9.40
C PHE A 93 -17.44 2.18 -8.24
N ARG A 94 -18.50 1.40 -8.47
CA ARG A 94 -19.06 0.49 -7.45
C ARG A 94 -18.15 -0.71 -7.23
N GLN A 95 -17.98 -1.13 -5.97
CA GLN A 95 -17.15 -2.29 -5.61
C GLN A 95 -17.79 -3.63 -5.94
N THR A 96 -19.09 -3.64 -6.23
CA THR A 96 -19.86 -4.85 -6.57
C THR A 96 -20.31 -4.83 -8.02
N ALA A 97 -20.43 -6.01 -8.61
CA ALA A 97 -20.91 -6.13 -9.98
C ALA A 97 -22.24 -5.38 -10.18
N PRO A 98 -22.42 -4.72 -11.30
CA PRO A 98 -21.57 -4.68 -12.50
C PRO A 98 -20.42 -3.66 -12.46
N TYR A 99 -19.95 -3.24 -11.30
CA TYR A 99 -18.81 -2.33 -11.06
C TYR A 99 -18.96 -0.95 -11.73
N THR A 100 -20.18 -0.47 -11.83
CA THR A 100 -20.54 0.75 -12.59
C THR A 100 -19.71 1.96 -12.21
N ILE A 101 -19.09 2.62 -13.19
CA ILE A 101 -18.42 3.91 -13.03
C ILE A 101 -19.43 4.93 -12.51
N THR A 102 -19.07 5.69 -11.47
CA THR A 102 -19.95 6.72 -10.91
C THR A 102 -19.86 8.04 -11.68
N GLY A 103 -20.76 8.98 -11.36
CA GLY A 103 -20.70 10.33 -11.92
C GLY A 103 -19.61 11.22 -11.31
N TRP A 104 -18.93 10.77 -10.25
CA TRP A 104 -17.84 11.54 -9.63
C TRP A 104 -16.58 11.53 -10.50
N ALA A 105 -16.16 12.69 -10.93
CA ALA A 105 -15.12 12.87 -11.92
C ALA A 105 -14.43 14.25 -11.80
N PRO A 106 -13.77 14.56 -10.67
CA PRO A 106 -12.96 15.77 -10.61
C PRO A 106 -11.83 15.69 -11.63
N SER A 107 -11.49 16.83 -12.23
CA SER A 107 -10.42 16.91 -13.23
C SER A 107 -9.13 17.39 -12.58
N VAL A 108 -8.11 16.55 -12.55
CA VAL A 108 -6.79 16.87 -12.01
C VAL A 108 -5.78 16.88 -13.15
N ASN A 109 -5.02 17.98 -13.29
CA ASN A 109 -4.16 18.23 -14.45
C ASN A 109 -2.79 17.52 -14.41
N GLY A 110 -2.60 16.59 -13.49
CA GLY A 110 -1.35 15.83 -13.37
C GLY A 110 -1.53 14.55 -12.56
N THR A 111 -0.46 13.79 -12.44
CA THR A 111 -0.43 12.50 -11.76
C THR A 111 -0.88 12.61 -10.30
N ILE A 112 -1.74 11.71 -9.87
CA ILE A 112 -2.06 11.48 -8.47
C ILE A 112 -1.40 10.18 -8.01
N ASN A 113 -0.59 10.26 -6.96
CA ASN A 113 0.11 9.10 -6.41
C ASN A 113 -0.67 8.44 -5.27
N SER A 114 -1.40 9.25 -4.50
CA SER A 114 -2.09 8.76 -3.31
C SER A 114 -3.44 9.42 -3.10
N ILE A 115 -4.39 8.62 -2.60
CA ILE A 115 -5.71 9.07 -2.17
C ILE A 115 -6.03 8.49 -0.78
N GLN A 116 -6.57 9.33 0.11
CA GLN A 116 -7.11 8.94 1.40
C GLN A 116 -8.54 9.46 1.53
N VAL A 117 -9.51 8.56 1.48
CA VAL A 117 -10.93 8.90 1.67
C VAL A 117 -11.24 9.04 3.17
N THR A 118 -12.06 10.02 3.54
CA THR A 118 -12.51 10.19 4.93
C THR A 118 -13.43 9.05 5.36
N SER A 119 -13.47 8.76 6.65
CA SER A 119 -14.24 7.62 7.19
C SER A 119 -15.77 7.72 6.94
N ASP A 120 -16.28 8.92 6.75
CA ASP A 120 -17.68 9.17 6.35
C ASP A 120 -17.90 9.11 4.84
N CYS A 121 -16.86 8.81 4.06
CA CYS A 121 -16.84 8.73 2.61
C CYS A 121 -17.26 10.01 1.87
N LYS A 122 -17.27 11.18 2.54
CA LYS A 122 -17.76 12.43 1.93
C LYS A 122 -16.67 13.28 1.30
N HIS A 123 -15.40 13.01 1.64
CA HIS A 123 -14.26 13.75 1.14
C HIS A 123 -13.07 12.83 0.88
N ALA A 124 -12.11 13.32 0.11
CA ALA A 124 -10.84 12.66 -0.13
C ALA A 124 -9.67 13.65 -0.11
N PHE A 125 -8.58 13.28 0.51
CA PHE A 125 -7.28 13.92 0.34
C PHE A 125 -6.56 13.25 -0.82
N ILE A 126 -5.99 14.04 -1.72
CA ILE A 126 -5.19 13.55 -2.85
C ILE A 126 -3.81 14.19 -2.84
N GLY A 127 -2.80 13.39 -3.17
CA GLY A 127 -1.41 13.82 -3.30
C GLY A 127 -0.80 13.34 -4.60
N GLY A 128 0.10 14.16 -5.17
CA GLY A 128 0.70 13.78 -6.45
C GLY A 128 1.66 14.84 -6.99
N LYS A 129 1.69 14.94 -8.32
CA LYS A 129 2.40 15.96 -9.08
C LYS A 129 1.41 16.65 -10.01
N PHE A 130 0.70 17.62 -9.49
CA PHE A 130 -0.31 18.40 -10.21
C PHE A 130 -0.32 19.84 -9.73
N SER A 131 -0.98 20.73 -10.46
CA SER A 131 -1.09 22.16 -10.12
C SER A 131 -2.52 22.68 -10.07
N GLN A 132 -3.51 21.87 -10.51
CA GLN A 132 -4.92 22.28 -10.53
C GLN A 132 -5.84 21.09 -10.32
N VAL A 133 -6.97 21.38 -9.65
CA VAL A 133 -8.15 20.53 -9.54
C VAL A 133 -9.36 21.32 -10.03
N ASP A 134 -10.06 20.83 -11.06
CA ASP A 134 -11.19 21.51 -11.71
C ASP A 134 -10.92 22.99 -12.04
N GLY A 135 -9.71 23.28 -12.55
CA GLY A 135 -9.26 24.63 -12.89
C GLY A 135 -8.85 25.51 -11.71
N SER A 136 -9.08 25.07 -10.46
CA SER A 136 -8.65 25.78 -9.26
C SER A 136 -7.22 25.39 -8.88
N ASN A 137 -6.43 26.37 -8.42
CA ASN A 137 -5.04 26.13 -8.03
C ASN A 137 -4.94 25.20 -6.83
N ALA A 138 -4.18 24.13 -6.98
CA ALA A 138 -3.82 23.19 -5.93
C ALA A 138 -2.47 22.54 -6.27
N HIS A 139 -1.45 22.79 -5.49
CA HIS A 139 -0.10 22.35 -5.79
C HIS A 139 0.22 21.07 -5.02
N ASN A 140 0.21 19.93 -5.75
CA ASN A 140 0.64 18.60 -5.31
C ASN A 140 -0.18 17.97 -4.17
N ILE A 141 -1.11 18.70 -3.55
CA ILE A 141 -2.01 18.19 -2.51
C ILE A 141 -3.36 18.92 -2.58
N ALA A 142 -4.47 18.19 -2.39
CA ALA A 142 -5.80 18.78 -2.32
C ALA A 142 -6.75 17.98 -1.41
N TYR A 143 -7.80 18.66 -0.95
CA TYR A 143 -8.93 18.09 -0.21
C TYR A 143 -10.20 18.35 -1.01
N ILE A 144 -10.88 17.30 -1.44
CA ILE A 144 -11.99 17.35 -2.40
C ILE A 144 -13.24 16.66 -1.86
N SER A 145 -14.41 17.12 -2.27
CA SER A 145 -15.67 16.45 -1.96
C SER A 145 -15.87 15.22 -2.85
N THR A 146 -16.32 14.11 -2.28
CA THR A 146 -16.72 12.92 -3.04
C THR A 146 -18.18 12.97 -3.51
N ASN A 147 -18.97 13.92 -3.00
CA ASN A 147 -20.36 14.16 -3.43
C ASN A 147 -20.48 15.17 -4.57
N SER A 148 -19.41 15.96 -4.78
CA SER A 148 -19.28 16.90 -5.88
C SER A 148 -17.82 16.85 -6.36
N ASN A 149 -17.51 17.45 -7.50
CA ASN A 149 -16.13 17.48 -7.99
C ASN A 149 -15.29 18.59 -7.34
N THR A 150 -15.86 19.35 -6.39
CA THR A 150 -15.27 20.58 -5.90
C THR A 150 -14.24 20.37 -4.80
N MET A 151 -13.24 21.22 -4.83
CA MET A 151 -12.23 21.36 -3.79
C MET A 151 -12.79 22.08 -2.56
N VAL A 152 -12.39 21.68 -1.36
CA VAL A 152 -12.72 22.37 -0.10
C VAL A 152 -11.81 23.57 0.07
N GLN A 153 -12.25 24.74 -0.38
CA GLN A 153 -11.43 25.96 -0.50
C GLN A 153 -10.82 26.47 0.83
N SER A 154 -11.42 26.16 1.96
CA SER A 154 -10.90 26.55 3.29
C SER A 154 -9.70 25.72 3.75
N TRP A 155 -9.43 24.60 3.08
CA TRP A 155 -8.28 23.74 3.36
C TRP A 155 -7.04 24.25 2.61
N ALA A 156 -5.85 24.10 3.18
CA ALA A 156 -4.61 24.53 2.53
C ALA A 156 -4.14 23.50 1.48
N HIS A 157 -3.76 23.99 0.28
CA HIS A 157 -3.53 23.15 -0.91
C HIS A 157 -2.15 23.36 -1.56
N THR A 158 -1.06 23.45 -0.78
CA THR A 158 0.23 23.81 -1.36
C THR A 158 1.37 22.99 -0.80
N ALA A 159 1.97 22.12 -1.59
CA ALA A 159 3.27 21.51 -1.35
C ALA A 159 4.23 21.93 -2.48
N ASN A 160 5.47 22.35 -2.14
CA ASN A 160 6.45 22.81 -3.12
C ASN A 160 7.15 21.67 -3.88
N GLY A 161 6.84 20.42 -3.55
CA GLY A 161 7.32 19.21 -4.21
C GLY A 161 6.23 18.14 -4.23
N GLN A 162 6.49 17.09 -4.98
CA GLN A 162 5.58 15.96 -5.14
C GLN A 162 5.18 15.37 -3.79
N VAL A 163 3.90 15.06 -3.63
CA VAL A 163 3.35 14.27 -2.54
C VAL A 163 3.15 12.85 -3.04
N ASP A 164 3.73 11.89 -2.34
CA ASP A 164 3.73 10.49 -2.78
C ASP A 164 2.76 9.63 -1.99
N THR A 165 2.55 9.94 -0.70
CA THR A 165 1.68 9.15 0.17
C THR A 165 0.93 10.02 1.18
N ILE A 166 -0.31 9.65 1.44
CA ILE A 166 -1.20 10.30 2.42
C ILE A 166 -1.90 9.21 3.23
N LEU A 167 -1.86 9.33 4.56
CA LEU A 167 -2.51 8.42 5.49
C LEU A 167 -3.18 9.18 6.61
N ARG A 168 -4.46 8.90 6.89
CA ARG A 168 -5.13 9.42 8.07
C ARG A 168 -5.03 8.42 9.21
N THR A 169 -4.51 8.87 10.35
CA THR A 169 -4.37 8.04 11.55
C THR A 169 -5.65 8.00 12.38
N PRO A 170 -5.87 6.97 13.22
CA PRO A 170 -7.04 6.88 14.10
C PRO A 170 -7.14 8.03 15.11
N ASN A 171 -6.01 8.57 15.58
CA ASN A 171 -5.94 9.74 16.45
C ASN A 171 -6.05 11.09 15.71
N ASN A 172 -6.56 11.05 14.46
CA ASN A 172 -6.99 12.19 13.66
C ASN A 172 -5.87 13.14 13.20
N HIS A 173 -4.74 12.59 12.79
CA HIS A 173 -3.68 13.30 12.08
C HIS A 173 -3.63 12.83 10.62
N LEU A 174 -3.24 13.71 9.71
CA LEU A 174 -3.00 13.37 8.31
C LEU A 174 -1.48 13.32 8.08
N LEU A 175 -0.94 12.14 7.96
CA LEU A 175 0.49 11.93 7.67
C LEU A 175 0.70 12.04 6.16
N VAL A 176 1.63 12.90 5.75
CA VAL A 176 1.91 13.20 4.34
C VAL A 176 3.40 13.00 4.08
N GLY A 177 3.70 12.13 3.11
CA GLY A 177 5.06 11.83 2.64
C GLY A 177 5.30 12.29 1.21
N GLY A 178 6.56 12.59 0.86
CA GLY A 178 6.92 12.98 -0.49
C GLY A 178 8.32 13.60 -0.62
N LYS A 179 8.50 14.32 -1.73
CA LYS A 179 9.75 15.04 -2.08
C LYS A 179 9.73 16.52 -1.70
N PHE A 180 8.67 16.99 -1.08
CA PHE A 180 8.52 18.39 -0.71
C PHE A 180 9.52 18.81 0.39
N THR A 181 9.87 20.08 0.39
CA THR A 181 10.66 20.73 1.44
C THR A 181 9.86 21.79 2.20
N ALA A 182 8.64 22.05 1.76
CA ALA A 182 7.64 22.88 2.43
C ALA A 182 6.24 22.46 2.00
N ILE A 183 5.29 22.49 2.93
CA ILE A 183 3.90 22.13 2.69
C ILE A 183 2.96 22.99 3.56
N ASN A 184 1.96 23.63 2.96
CA ASN A 184 0.91 24.40 3.63
C ASN A 184 1.43 25.40 4.67
N GLY A 185 2.58 26.06 4.36
CA GLY A 185 3.25 27.02 5.24
C GLY A 185 4.23 26.43 6.25
N SER A 186 4.29 25.11 6.40
CA SER A 186 5.31 24.43 7.20
C SER A 186 6.60 24.22 6.39
N SER A 187 7.76 24.41 7.04
CA SER A 187 9.08 24.10 6.46
C SER A 187 9.58 22.68 6.75
N LYS A 188 8.72 21.81 7.29
CA LYS A 188 9.04 20.39 7.48
C LYS A 188 9.17 19.68 6.14
N LYS A 189 10.16 18.80 6.04
CA LYS A 189 10.58 18.17 4.80
C LYS A 189 10.22 16.69 4.79
N TYR A 190 9.81 16.20 3.64
CA TYR A 190 9.66 14.79 3.29
C TYR A 190 8.55 14.04 4.03
N TYR A 191 8.27 14.35 5.29
CA TYR A 191 7.24 13.71 6.09
C TYR A 191 6.72 14.64 7.19
N VAL A 192 5.42 14.88 7.19
CA VAL A 192 4.76 15.84 8.09
C VAL A 192 3.40 15.33 8.52
N SER A 193 2.92 15.78 9.67
CA SER A 193 1.52 15.63 10.07
C SER A 193 0.77 16.93 9.84
N LEU A 194 -0.41 16.84 9.24
CA LEU A 194 -1.32 17.94 9.02
C LEU A 194 -2.63 17.71 9.77
N ASN A 195 -3.25 18.78 10.22
CA ASN A 195 -4.62 18.75 10.73
C ASN A 195 -5.59 18.44 9.57
N PRO A 196 -6.38 17.36 9.61
CA PRO A 196 -7.26 16.97 8.51
C PRO A 196 -8.33 18.02 8.17
N GLY A 197 -8.73 18.87 9.12
CA GLY A 197 -9.75 19.91 8.91
C GLY A 197 -9.22 21.19 8.27
N THR A 198 -7.93 21.50 8.41
CA THR A 198 -7.35 22.77 7.95
C THR A 198 -6.22 22.61 6.94
N GLY A 199 -5.60 21.42 6.88
CA GLY A 199 -4.41 21.17 6.08
C GLY A 199 -3.13 21.77 6.62
N LYS A 200 -3.15 22.43 7.77
CA LYS A 200 -1.97 23.03 8.39
C LYS A 200 -1.20 22.01 9.22
N ASP A 201 0.11 22.22 9.35
CA ASP A 201 0.96 21.44 10.26
C ASP A 201 0.38 21.50 11.68
N ASP A 202 0.11 20.35 12.27
CA ASP A 202 -0.47 20.22 13.60
C ASP A 202 0.57 19.94 14.70
N GLY A 203 1.85 19.84 14.34
CA GLY A 203 2.95 19.61 15.26
C GLY A 203 3.07 18.18 15.80
N TYR A 204 2.18 17.26 15.41
CA TYR A 204 2.19 15.89 15.91
C TYR A 204 3.47 15.13 15.52
N LEU A 205 3.97 15.31 14.28
CA LEU A 205 5.29 14.82 13.86
C LEU A 205 6.34 15.93 13.96
N ASN A 206 7.45 15.62 14.60
CA ASN A 206 8.65 16.46 14.61
C ASN A 206 9.87 15.60 14.28
N LEU A 207 9.95 15.15 13.02
CA LEU A 207 10.96 14.22 12.56
C LEU A 207 11.98 14.92 11.66
N ASN A 208 13.25 14.59 11.86
CA ASN A 208 14.33 14.92 10.95
C ASN A 208 14.65 13.68 10.11
N ILE A 209 14.24 13.69 8.83
CA ILE A 209 14.54 12.64 7.86
C ILE A 209 15.66 13.14 6.97
N SER A 210 16.71 12.35 6.80
CA SER A 210 17.90 12.77 6.08
C SER A 210 18.66 11.63 5.43
N GLY A 211 19.56 12.00 4.53
CA GLY A 211 20.36 11.07 3.76
C GLY A 211 19.58 10.39 2.64
N HIS A 212 20.28 9.87 1.70
CA HIS A 212 19.76 9.03 0.61
C HIS A 212 20.89 8.11 0.15
N TYR A 213 20.56 7.04 -0.53
CA TYR A 213 21.56 6.20 -1.14
C TYR A 213 22.25 6.95 -2.27
N VAL A 214 23.57 7.10 -2.18
CA VAL A 214 24.39 7.63 -3.27
C VAL A 214 24.91 6.45 -4.08
N TYR A 215 24.57 6.43 -5.34
CA TYR A 215 24.96 5.36 -6.24
C TYR A 215 25.83 5.89 -7.38
N PRO A 216 27.00 5.32 -7.65
CA PRO A 216 27.84 5.74 -8.78
C PRO A 216 27.10 5.50 -10.11
N GLY A 217 26.75 6.58 -10.81
CA GLY A 217 26.14 6.52 -12.14
C GLY A 217 24.62 6.46 -12.21
N VAL A 218 23.90 6.51 -11.08
CA VAL A 218 22.44 6.60 -11.05
C VAL A 218 22.03 7.86 -10.28
N ALA A 219 21.24 8.72 -10.92
CA ALA A 219 20.75 9.98 -10.35
C ALA A 219 19.52 9.76 -9.43
N VAL A 220 19.57 8.85 -8.49
CA VAL A 220 18.54 8.77 -7.44
C VAL A 220 19.06 9.56 -6.24
N ASN A 221 18.77 10.84 -6.21
CA ASN A 221 19.50 11.76 -5.35
C ASN A 221 18.60 12.55 -4.41
N ASN A 222 17.38 12.10 -4.18
CA ASN A 222 16.47 12.83 -3.32
C ASN A 222 16.05 11.98 -2.12
N THR A 223 16.13 12.58 -0.95
CA THR A 223 15.46 12.07 0.24
C THR A 223 13.95 12.21 0.03
N GLU A 224 13.21 11.14 0.27
CA GLU A 224 11.76 11.12 0.16
C GLU A 224 11.14 10.04 1.05
N VAL A 225 9.86 10.21 1.40
CA VAL A 225 9.00 9.15 1.95
C VAL A 225 7.89 8.93 0.93
N TYR A 226 7.84 7.76 0.30
CA TYR A 226 6.96 7.52 -0.83
C TYR A 226 5.83 6.52 -0.56
N ASN A 227 5.91 5.77 0.55
CA ASN A 227 4.84 4.86 0.94
C ASN A 227 4.70 4.82 2.46
N GLN A 228 3.53 4.41 2.94
CA GLN A 228 3.26 4.22 4.36
C GLN A 228 2.07 3.28 4.58
N GLN A 229 2.12 2.51 5.67
CA GLN A 229 1.11 1.54 6.04
C GLN A 229 0.75 1.62 7.52
N LEU A 230 -0.54 1.77 7.81
CA LEU A 230 -1.06 1.72 9.18
C LEU A 230 -1.10 0.26 9.66
N SER A 231 -0.71 0.03 10.91
CA SER A 231 -0.87 -1.28 11.54
C SER A 231 -2.35 -1.62 11.78
N PRO A 232 -2.71 -2.91 11.83
CA PRO A 232 -4.09 -3.34 12.09
C PRO A 232 -4.70 -2.81 13.38
N ASP A 233 -3.90 -2.60 14.43
CA ASP A 233 -4.35 -2.02 15.70
C ASP A 233 -4.45 -0.48 15.68
N GLY A 234 -3.96 0.14 14.61
CA GLY A 234 -3.94 1.59 14.47
C GLY A 234 -2.90 2.30 15.34
N ALA A 235 -1.97 1.59 15.97
CA ALA A 235 -0.99 2.15 16.89
C ALA A 235 0.38 2.43 16.24
N HIS A 236 0.63 1.91 15.06
CA HIS A 236 1.91 2.03 14.37
C HIS A 236 1.72 2.40 12.89
N VAL A 237 2.76 3.03 12.32
CA VAL A 237 2.87 3.25 10.87
C VAL A 237 4.25 2.81 10.41
N LEU A 238 4.30 1.98 9.38
CA LEU A 238 5.51 1.78 8.58
C LEU A 238 5.60 2.91 7.55
N ALA A 239 6.78 3.45 7.34
CA ALA A 239 7.04 4.50 6.35
C ALA A 239 8.29 4.15 5.54
N GLU A 240 8.14 4.07 4.23
CA GLU A 240 9.15 3.65 3.27
C GLU A 240 9.64 4.84 2.44
N GLY A 241 10.93 4.83 2.10
CA GLY A 241 11.54 5.91 1.33
C GLY A 241 12.99 5.67 0.95
N THR A 242 13.63 6.70 0.43
CA THR A 242 15.06 6.65 0.03
C THR A 242 16.02 7.13 1.13
N PHE A 243 15.52 7.53 2.27
CA PHE A 243 16.29 8.05 3.40
C PHE A 243 17.23 7.00 4.01
N THR A 244 18.25 7.47 4.73
CA THR A 244 19.19 6.61 5.48
C THR A 244 19.15 6.86 6.98
N LYS A 245 18.57 7.98 7.42
CA LYS A 245 18.47 8.36 8.84
C LYS A 245 17.13 9.00 9.16
N VAL A 246 16.60 8.67 10.34
CA VAL A 246 15.46 9.33 10.97
C VAL A 246 15.85 9.70 12.40
N GLN A 247 15.72 10.98 12.80
CA GLN A 247 16.14 11.49 14.12
C GLN A 247 17.59 11.13 14.47
N ASN A 248 18.49 11.25 13.49
CA ASN A 248 19.90 10.86 13.55
C ASN A 248 20.17 9.36 13.83
N GLN A 249 19.15 8.54 13.95
CA GLN A 249 19.28 7.09 14.04
C GLN A 249 19.38 6.48 12.63
N ALA A 250 20.20 5.45 12.47
CA ALA A 250 20.22 4.67 11.24
C ALA A 250 18.85 4.01 11.05
N ARG A 251 18.15 4.42 10.00
CA ARG A 251 16.86 3.89 9.55
C ARG A 251 16.90 3.96 8.02
N GLN A 252 17.35 2.88 7.42
CA GLN A 252 17.51 2.85 5.97
C GLN A 252 16.23 2.38 5.32
N GLN A 253 15.67 3.20 4.46
CA GLN A 253 14.55 2.92 3.57
C GLN A 253 13.20 2.65 4.24
N ILE A 254 13.18 2.20 5.49
CA ILE A 254 11.94 1.92 6.24
C ILE A 254 12.15 2.24 7.72
N PHE A 255 11.14 2.80 8.34
CA PHE A 255 11.05 2.93 9.79
C PHE A 255 9.61 2.75 10.27
N MET A 256 9.47 2.41 11.53
CA MET A 256 8.17 2.31 12.19
C MET A 256 7.98 3.52 13.11
N LEU A 257 6.78 4.14 13.04
CA LEU A 257 6.30 5.13 14.01
C LEU A 257 5.42 4.46 15.05
N ASN A 258 5.51 4.91 16.29
CA ASN A 258 4.50 4.71 17.32
C ASN A 258 3.56 5.91 17.32
N LEU A 259 2.25 5.67 17.25
CA LEU A 259 1.19 6.69 17.24
C LEU A 259 0.66 6.92 18.66
N GLY A 260 1.44 7.59 19.50
CA GLY A 260 1.03 8.02 20.85
C GLY A 260 0.44 9.42 20.89
N SER A 261 0.68 10.15 21.97
CA SER A 261 0.36 11.58 22.10
C SER A 261 1.14 12.46 21.11
N SER A 262 2.28 11.98 20.65
CA SER A 262 3.05 12.48 19.51
C SER A 262 3.62 11.30 18.75
N GLY A 263 3.84 11.46 17.45
CA GLY A 263 4.48 10.43 16.65
C GLY A 263 5.96 10.31 17.00
N SER A 264 6.42 9.10 17.30
CA SER A 264 7.80 8.82 17.68
C SER A 264 8.38 7.63 16.91
N VAL A 265 9.68 7.65 16.64
CA VAL A 265 10.37 6.56 15.93
C VAL A 265 10.46 5.35 16.86
N SER A 266 9.97 4.22 16.39
CA SER A 266 10.10 2.92 17.08
C SER A 266 11.54 2.42 17.09
N THR A 267 11.85 1.55 18.02
CA THR A 267 13.10 0.80 18.05
C THR A 267 13.13 -0.38 17.07
N TRP A 268 12.04 -0.64 16.36
CA TRP A 268 11.99 -1.61 15.27
C TRP A 268 12.90 -1.19 14.11
N TYR A 269 13.83 -2.00 13.69
CA TYR A 269 14.67 -1.79 12.52
C TYR A 269 15.36 -3.08 12.08
N SER A 270 15.88 -3.12 10.84
CA SER A 270 16.79 -4.15 10.36
C SER A 270 17.96 -3.52 9.62
N ASN A 271 19.16 -4.06 9.80
CA ASN A 271 20.34 -3.68 9.03
C ASN A 271 20.31 -4.24 7.60
N GLU A 272 19.43 -5.19 7.32
CA GLU A 272 19.27 -5.77 5.99
C GLU A 272 18.77 -4.76 4.96
N PHE A 273 18.08 -3.71 5.40
CA PHE A 273 17.68 -2.58 4.54
C PHE A 273 18.83 -1.67 4.13
N ASN A 274 20.03 -1.88 4.65
CA ASN A 274 21.25 -1.16 4.28
C ASN A 274 22.10 -1.87 3.20
N GLY A 275 21.55 -2.88 2.55
CA GLY A 275 22.28 -3.69 1.60
C GLY A 275 22.37 -3.07 0.21
N PHE A 276 23.18 -3.72 -0.61
CA PHE A 276 23.28 -3.49 -2.03
C PHE A 276 23.08 -4.82 -2.74
N CYS A 277 22.49 -4.78 -3.93
CA CYS A 277 22.45 -5.93 -4.81
C CYS A 277 23.85 -6.15 -5.43
N GLY A 278 24.62 -7.02 -4.83
CA GLY A 278 26.05 -7.14 -5.12
C GLY A 278 26.83 -5.91 -4.63
N THR A 279 27.92 -5.55 -5.32
CA THR A 279 28.83 -4.49 -4.89
C THR A 279 28.46 -3.09 -5.37
N LYS A 280 27.45 -2.95 -6.23
CA LYS A 280 27.23 -1.69 -6.98
C LYS A 280 25.79 -1.25 -7.12
N HIS A 281 24.79 -2.07 -6.86
CA HIS A 281 23.39 -1.72 -7.14
C HIS A 281 22.57 -1.61 -5.87
N PRO A 282 21.94 -0.45 -5.58
CA PRO A 282 21.01 -0.34 -4.49
C PRO A 282 19.75 -1.16 -4.79
N PHE A 283 19.09 -1.59 -3.76
CA PHE A 283 17.68 -1.97 -3.82
C PHE A 283 16.83 -0.89 -3.15
N TYR A 284 15.53 -0.88 -3.42
CA TYR A 284 14.60 0.04 -2.78
C TYR A 284 13.41 -0.74 -2.25
N VAL A 285 13.14 -0.59 -0.95
CA VAL A 285 11.89 -1.04 -0.34
C VAL A 285 10.76 -0.25 -0.99
N LYS A 286 9.85 -0.93 -1.67
CA LYS A 286 8.76 -0.29 -2.42
C LYS A 286 7.45 -0.27 -1.66
N ALA A 287 7.17 -1.35 -0.95
CA ALA A 287 5.96 -1.49 -0.16
C ALA A 287 6.19 -2.39 1.05
N ALA A 288 5.41 -2.15 2.09
CA ALA A 288 5.31 -3.04 3.24
C ALA A 288 3.84 -3.34 3.57
N ALA A 289 3.58 -4.46 4.22
CA ALA A 289 2.26 -4.83 4.71
C ALA A 289 2.38 -5.53 6.07
N TRP A 290 1.37 -5.35 6.89
CA TRP A 290 1.24 -6.05 8.16
C TRP A 290 0.49 -7.37 7.99
N ALA A 291 0.90 -8.40 8.71
CA ALA A 291 0.01 -9.52 9.02
C ALA A 291 -1.19 -8.97 9.83
N PRO A 292 -2.41 -9.52 9.65
CA PRO A 292 -3.58 -9.05 10.39
C PRO A 292 -3.45 -9.14 11.92
N ASP A 293 -2.65 -10.07 12.43
CA ASP A 293 -2.34 -10.26 13.85
C ASP A 293 -1.10 -9.47 14.33
N MET A 294 -0.52 -8.66 13.45
CA MET A 294 0.68 -7.85 13.68
C MET A 294 1.98 -8.64 13.96
N SER A 295 1.93 -9.96 13.94
CA SER A 295 3.10 -10.81 14.23
C SER A 295 4.23 -10.59 13.22
N THR A 296 3.91 -10.23 11.99
CA THR A 296 4.85 -10.17 10.86
C THR A 296 4.64 -8.89 10.05
N VAL A 297 5.74 -8.32 9.58
CA VAL A 297 5.80 -7.27 8.55
C VAL A 297 6.37 -7.89 7.29
N TYR A 298 5.67 -7.78 6.17
CA TYR A 298 6.13 -8.19 4.86
C TYR A 298 6.64 -6.99 4.08
N VAL A 299 7.76 -7.16 3.40
CA VAL A 299 8.43 -6.09 2.64
C VAL A 299 8.66 -6.57 1.23
N ALA A 300 8.26 -5.77 0.26
CA ALA A 300 8.53 -5.97 -1.17
C ALA A 300 9.53 -4.92 -1.65
N ASP A 301 10.49 -5.34 -2.45
CA ASP A 301 11.53 -4.44 -2.94
C ASP A 301 11.81 -4.56 -4.43
N THR A 302 12.50 -3.54 -4.92
CA THR A 302 13.05 -3.50 -6.27
C THR A 302 14.56 -3.34 -6.17
N GLY A 303 15.28 -4.05 -7.00
CA GLY A 303 16.72 -3.93 -7.10
C GLY A 303 17.16 -4.29 -8.51
N LYS A 304 18.46 -4.38 -8.70
CA LYS A 304 19.03 -4.90 -9.93
C LYS A 304 20.19 -5.79 -9.57
N ALA A 305 20.15 -7.04 -9.95
CA ALA A 305 21.32 -7.89 -9.85
C ALA A 305 22.46 -7.26 -10.67
N PRO A 306 23.73 -7.42 -10.23
CA PRO A 306 24.89 -6.87 -10.93
C PRO A 306 24.93 -7.35 -12.38
N ASP A 307 25.36 -6.48 -13.30
CA ASP A 307 25.58 -6.85 -14.69
C ASP A 307 26.55 -8.05 -14.77
N GLY A 308 26.12 -9.09 -15.47
CA GLY A 308 26.87 -10.35 -15.57
C GLY A 308 26.67 -11.32 -14.39
N TRP A 309 25.76 -11.04 -13.46
CA TRP A 309 25.40 -12.01 -12.43
C TRP A 309 24.75 -13.26 -13.06
N ASN A 310 25.28 -14.41 -12.72
CA ASN A 310 24.88 -15.71 -13.27
C ASN A 310 24.27 -16.65 -12.19
N GLY A 311 23.91 -16.10 -11.03
CA GLY A 311 23.39 -16.89 -9.92
C GLY A 311 24.44 -17.60 -9.06
N THR A 312 25.73 -17.32 -9.27
CA THR A 312 26.81 -18.07 -8.58
C THR A 312 27.24 -17.51 -7.25
N PHE A 313 26.79 -16.32 -6.86
CA PHE A 313 27.05 -15.78 -5.52
C PHE A 313 25.74 -15.40 -4.83
N PRO A 314 25.66 -15.55 -3.51
CA PRO A 314 24.46 -15.16 -2.79
C PRO A 314 24.24 -13.66 -2.98
N LEU A 315 23.00 -13.28 -3.31
CA LEU A 315 22.56 -11.90 -3.25
C LEU A 315 22.69 -11.46 -1.79
N THR A 316 23.37 -10.33 -1.57
CA THR A 316 23.47 -9.72 -0.25
C THR A 316 22.40 -8.64 -0.15
N GLY A 317 21.49 -8.79 0.80
CA GLY A 317 20.37 -7.87 0.98
C GLY A 317 19.10 -8.30 0.24
N LEU A 318 18.12 -7.45 0.28
CA LEU A 318 16.82 -7.61 -0.34
C LEU A 318 16.90 -7.12 -1.79
N CYS A 319 17.02 -8.01 -2.74
CA CYS A 319 17.25 -7.67 -4.15
C CYS A 319 16.18 -8.32 -5.02
N ASP A 320 15.18 -7.53 -5.42
CA ASP A 320 14.01 -8.03 -6.16
C ASP A 320 13.39 -9.22 -5.40
N ALA A 321 12.91 -8.94 -4.19
CA ALA A 321 12.45 -9.96 -3.27
C ALA A 321 11.22 -9.53 -2.47
N VAL A 322 10.54 -10.50 -1.91
CA VAL A 322 9.63 -10.33 -0.78
C VAL A 322 10.25 -11.01 0.44
N ALA A 323 10.20 -10.34 1.58
CA ALA A 323 10.72 -10.87 2.85
C ALA A 323 9.73 -10.63 3.99
N ALA A 324 9.81 -11.48 5.02
CA ALA A 324 9.05 -11.35 6.25
C ALA A 324 9.97 -11.01 7.42
N PHE A 325 9.55 -10.08 8.25
CA PHE A 325 10.25 -9.67 9.47
C PHE A 325 9.32 -9.77 10.68
N PRO A 326 9.84 -10.03 11.89
CA PRO A 326 9.04 -9.96 13.10
C PRO A 326 8.39 -8.59 13.27
N GLY A 327 7.05 -8.54 13.43
CA GLY A 327 6.31 -7.27 13.49
C GLY A 327 6.33 -6.61 14.86
N THR A 328 6.37 -7.41 15.94
CA THR A 328 6.25 -6.94 17.33
C THR A 328 7.56 -6.90 18.10
N GLN A 329 8.64 -7.42 17.53
CA GLN A 329 9.96 -7.40 18.16
C GLN A 329 10.65 -6.04 17.98
N HIS A 330 11.65 -5.76 18.81
CA HIS A 330 12.42 -4.52 18.84
C HIS A 330 13.91 -4.80 18.65
N GLY A 331 14.63 -3.79 18.18
CA GLY A 331 16.07 -3.89 17.93
C GLY A 331 16.39 -4.24 16.48
N GLY A 332 17.60 -4.67 16.24
CA GLY A 332 18.07 -5.12 14.93
C GLY A 332 17.51 -6.48 14.59
N LEU A 333 16.61 -6.53 13.64
CA LEU A 333 15.87 -7.73 13.24
C LEU A 333 16.53 -8.33 12.00
N SER A 334 16.43 -9.68 11.89
CA SER A 334 16.66 -10.42 10.65
C SER A 334 15.33 -10.88 10.08
N HIS A 335 15.31 -11.13 8.78
CA HIS A 335 14.13 -11.71 8.14
C HIS A 335 13.86 -13.14 8.68
N ASP A 336 12.58 -13.48 8.76
CA ASP A 336 12.14 -14.86 9.05
C ASP A 336 12.29 -15.73 7.79
N TRP A 337 11.93 -15.18 6.63
CA TRP A 337 12.11 -15.79 5.32
C TRP A 337 12.23 -14.71 4.23
N ILE A 338 12.84 -15.09 3.11
CA ILE A 338 12.95 -14.26 1.89
C ILE A 338 12.70 -15.12 0.66
N ASN A 339 12.06 -14.53 -0.34
CA ASN A 339 11.81 -15.17 -1.63
C ASN A 339 12.18 -14.20 -2.76
N TYR A 340 13.13 -14.62 -3.58
CA TYR A 340 13.68 -13.83 -4.67
C TYR A 340 12.93 -14.07 -5.98
N THR A 341 12.72 -13.00 -6.74
CA THR A 341 12.14 -13.04 -8.09
C THR A 341 13.21 -13.14 -9.19
N GLY A 342 14.46 -12.94 -8.82
CA GLY A 342 15.61 -12.88 -9.74
C GLY A 342 16.04 -11.45 -9.98
N CYS A 343 15.68 -10.86 -11.14
CA CYS A 343 15.98 -9.45 -11.46
C CYS A 343 14.70 -8.70 -11.82
N ASP A 344 13.59 -9.10 -11.26
CA ASP A 344 12.27 -8.52 -11.54
C ASP A 344 11.72 -7.86 -10.29
N SER A 345 11.48 -6.56 -10.36
CA SER A 345 11.04 -5.73 -9.23
C SER A 345 9.66 -6.08 -8.73
N LEU A 346 9.49 -6.10 -7.41
CA LEU A 346 8.21 -6.07 -6.73
C LEU A 346 7.86 -4.62 -6.34
N LEU A 347 6.60 -4.22 -6.52
CA LEU A 347 6.13 -2.85 -6.33
C LEU A 347 5.08 -2.73 -5.24
N SER A 348 4.33 -3.80 -4.98
CA SER A 348 3.22 -3.82 -4.03
C SER A 348 3.18 -5.12 -3.24
N VAL A 349 2.65 -5.04 -2.03
CA VAL A 349 2.43 -6.18 -1.13
C VAL A 349 1.18 -5.96 -0.30
N ALA A 350 0.39 -7.01 -0.11
CA ALA A 350 -0.73 -7.06 0.81
C ALA A 350 -0.81 -8.44 1.47
N ALA A 351 -1.40 -8.55 2.64
CA ALA A 351 -1.50 -9.83 3.33
C ALA A 351 -2.87 -10.06 3.95
N ASP A 352 -3.33 -11.30 3.92
CA ASP A 352 -4.36 -11.81 4.81
C ASP A 352 -3.74 -12.76 5.87
N SER A 353 -4.57 -13.45 6.65
CA SER A 353 -4.07 -14.34 7.71
C SER A 353 -3.33 -15.57 7.18
N THR A 354 -3.40 -15.86 5.91
CA THR A 354 -2.85 -17.08 5.31
C THR A 354 -1.96 -16.83 4.10
N THR A 355 -2.13 -15.68 3.43
CA THR A 355 -1.49 -15.40 2.14
C THR A 355 -0.91 -14.00 2.11
N VAL A 356 0.33 -13.91 1.66
CA VAL A 356 1.00 -12.67 1.26
C VAL A 356 0.93 -12.57 -0.25
N TYR A 357 0.26 -11.54 -0.75
CA TYR A 357 0.16 -11.22 -2.17
C TYR A 357 1.23 -10.21 -2.54
N VAL A 358 1.96 -10.44 -3.60
CA VAL A 358 2.96 -9.51 -4.12
C VAL A 358 2.72 -9.26 -5.60
N GLY A 359 2.99 -8.06 -6.04
CA GLY A 359 2.81 -7.68 -7.42
C GLY A 359 3.90 -6.73 -7.90
N GLY A 360 4.26 -6.88 -9.18
CA GLY A 360 5.29 -6.08 -9.81
C GLY A 360 5.61 -6.57 -11.21
N HIS A 361 6.91 -6.58 -11.54
CA HIS A 361 7.43 -7.03 -12.83
C HIS A 361 7.82 -8.50 -12.84
N GLU A 362 7.63 -9.21 -11.74
CA GLU A 362 8.12 -10.56 -11.56
C GLU A 362 7.61 -11.54 -12.62
N ARG A 363 8.47 -12.46 -13.00
CA ARG A 363 8.19 -13.63 -13.85
C ARG A 363 8.19 -14.90 -13.04
N TRP A 364 9.01 -14.92 -12.00
CA TRP A 364 9.27 -16.10 -11.19
C TRP A 364 9.26 -15.76 -9.69
N ALA A 365 9.01 -16.79 -8.91
CA ALA A 365 9.34 -16.89 -7.50
C ALA A 365 10.42 -17.96 -7.31
N ASN A 366 11.05 -18.03 -6.14
CA ASN A 366 12.16 -18.93 -5.82
C ASN A 366 13.33 -18.81 -6.84
N ASN A 367 13.58 -17.66 -7.38
CA ASN A 367 14.55 -17.44 -8.45
C ASN A 367 15.89 -16.88 -7.96
N GLN A 368 16.35 -17.33 -6.79
CA GLN A 368 17.65 -16.91 -6.24
C GLN A 368 18.87 -17.30 -7.09
N ASN A 369 18.70 -18.24 -8.02
CA ASN A 369 19.75 -18.76 -8.89
C ASN A 369 19.60 -18.30 -10.35
N GLY A 370 18.71 -17.36 -10.62
CA GLY A 370 18.45 -16.80 -11.95
C GLY A 370 18.28 -15.29 -11.91
N CYS A 371 18.31 -14.64 -13.08
CA CYS A 371 18.08 -13.21 -13.25
C CYS A 371 17.06 -13.00 -14.37
N ASN A 372 17.50 -12.83 -15.61
CA ASN A 372 16.62 -12.68 -16.78
C ASN A 372 16.08 -14.00 -17.31
N ASN A 373 16.38 -15.10 -16.65
CA ASN A 373 15.94 -16.46 -16.95
C ASN A 373 15.62 -17.20 -15.65
N ALA A 374 14.86 -18.27 -15.77
CA ALA A 374 14.59 -19.15 -14.65
C ALA A 374 15.88 -19.87 -14.22
N GLY A 375 16.33 -19.65 -12.99
CA GLY A 375 17.38 -20.42 -12.36
C GLY A 375 16.85 -21.75 -11.82
N SER A 376 17.73 -22.55 -11.24
CA SER A 376 17.35 -23.80 -10.58
C SER A 376 16.39 -23.52 -9.40
N GLY A 377 15.23 -24.15 -9.40
CA GLY A 377 14.19 -23.98 -8.38
C GLY A 377 13.18 -22.87 -8.66
N ALA A 378 13.37 -22.07 -9.71
CA ALA A 378 12.44 -21.01 -10.08
C ALA A 378 11.06 -21.56 -10.48
N ILE A 379 10.02 -20.88 -10.03
CA ILE A 379 8.61 -21.23 -10.31
C ILE A 379 7.94 -20.05 -11.02
N PRO A 380 7.24 -20.24 -12.15
CA PRO A 380 6.53 -19.15 -12.81
C PRO A 380 5.48 -18.51 -11.90
N ALA A 381 5.52 -17.18 -11.77
CA ALA A 381 4.58 -16.37 -11.01
C ALA A 381 4.47 -14.96 -11.64
N PRO A 382 4.05 -14.84 -12.92
CA PRO A 382 4.16 -13.58 -13.66
C PRO A 382 3.16 -12.54 -13.17
N GLY A 383 3.68 -11.41 -12.68
CA GLY A 383 2.97 -10.17 -12.34
C GLY A 383 2.13 -10.19 -11.07
N LEU A 384 1.88 -11.36 -10.48
CA LEU A 384 1.23 -11.51 -9.18
C LEU A 384 1.62 -12.86 -8.55
N GLY A 385 2.35 -12.81 -7.46
CA GLY A 385 2.68 -13.97 -6.64
C GLY A 385 1.83 -14.03 -5.37
N GLY A 386 1.77 -15.23 -4.76
CA GLY A 386 1.20 -15.39 -3.43
C GLY A 386 2.01 -16.40 -2.63
N PHE A 387 2.29 -16.06 -1.38
CA PHE A 387 3.09 -16.88 -0.48
C PHE A 387 2.33 -17.19 0.79
N THR A 388 2.66 -18.28 1.45
CA THR A 388 2.12 -18.57 2.78
C THR A 388 2.54 -17.48 3.76
N ALA A 389 1.60 -17.01 4.58
CA ALA A 389 1.82 -15.95 5.57
C ALA A 389 2.47 -16.50 6.86
N GLY A 390 2.95 -15.57 7.72
CA GLY A 390 3.56 -15.85 9.03
C GLY A 390 5.07 -16.06 8.96
N ALA A 391 5.70 -16.15 10.14
CA ALA A 391 7.15 -16.32 10.28
C ALA A 391 7.68 -17.63 9.66
N SER A 392 6.86 -18.67 9.62
CA SER A 392 7.18 -19.95 8.95
C SER A 392 6.65 -20.04 7.52
N GLY A 393 6.27 -18.88 6.93
CA GLY A 393 5.70 -18.78 5.60
C GLY A 393 6.72 -18.82 4.47
N GLY A 394 6.43 -18.05 3.42
CA GLY A 394 7.34 -17.86 2.27
C GLY A 394 7.26 -18.94 1.20
N THR A 395 6.43 -19.96 1.39
CA THR A 395 6.18 -20.99 0.36
C THR A 395 5.19 -20.45 -0.66
N LEU A 396 5.54 -20.56 -1.94
CA LEU A 396 4.66 -20.12 -3.02
C LEU A 396 3.34 -20.89 -2.98
N ARG A 397 2.24 -20.17 -2.95
CA ARG A 397 0.90 -20.74 -2.99
C ARG A 397 0.55 -21.23 -4.38
N LYS A 398 -0.23 -22.30 -4.43
CA LYS A 398 -0.90 -22.76 -5.65
C LYS A 398 -2.29 -22.14 -5.73
N ASN A 399 -2.75 -21.88 -6.92
CA ASN A 399 -4.12 -21.48 -7.18
C ASN A 399 -5.10 -22.66 -6.96
N SER A 400 -6.39 -22.41 -7.08
CA SER A 400 -7.43 -23.44 -6.91
C SER A 400 -7.33 -24.62 -7.88
N SER A 401 -6.65 -24.47 -9.00
CA SER A 401 -6.36 -25.56 -9.97
C SER A 401 -5.07 -26.31 -9.65
N GLY A 402 -4.38 -25.98 -8.57
CA GLY A 402 -3.13 -26.61 -8.17
C GLY A 402 -1.89 -26.16 -8.96
N THR A 403 -2.01 -25.16 -9.82
CA THR A 403 -0.89 -24.56 -10.55
C THR A 403 -0.12 -23.64 -9.60
N ALA A 404 1.21 -23.69 -9.65
CA ALA A 404 2.06 -22.77 -8.92
C ALA A 404 1.87 -21.34 -9.44
N GLY A 405 1.96 -20.35 -8.52
CA GLY A 405 1.53 -18.99 -8.80
C GLY A 405 0.02 -18.84 -8.70
N LEU A 406 -0.42 -17.69 -8.19
CA LEU A 406 -1.85 -17.44 -8.02
C LEU A 406 -2.53 -17.16 -9.34
N TYR A 407 -1.79 -16.56 -10.27
CA TYR A 407 -2.41 -15.91 -11.38
C TYR A 407 -1.39 -15.48 -12.44
N SER A 408 -1.60 -15.88 -13.67
CA SER A 408 -0.78 -15.46 -14.80
C SER A 408 -1.35 -14.17 -15.38
N ARG A 409 -0.57 -13.11 -15.37
CA ARG A 409 -0.95 -11.82 -15.97
C ARG A 409 0.21 -11.24 -16.78
N ASP A 410 -0.12 -10.32 -17.65
CA ASP A 410 0.88 -9.57 -18.37
C ASP A 410 1.63 -8.63 -17.40
N ARG A 411 2.91 -8.50 -17.58
CA ARG A 411 3.78 -7.77 -16.65
C ARG A 411 3.60 -6.26 -16.73
N GLY A 412 3.46 -5.71 -17.93
CA GLY A 412 3.38 -4.27 -18.16
C GLY A 412 4.44 -3.47 -17.37
N LEU A 413 4.02 -2.38 -16.74
CA LEU A 413 4.80 -1.63 -15.73
C LEU A 413 4.65 -2.22 -14.33
N GLY A 414 3.86 -3.28 -14.16
CA GLY A 414 3.65 -4.00 -12.91
C GLY A 414 2.42 -3.58 -12.12
N ALA A 415 2.16 -4.30 -11.03
CA ALA A 415 1.09 -4.00 -10.10
C ALA A 415 1.57 -2.96 -9.07
N ASP A 416 1.09 -1.72 -9.21
CA ASP A 416 1.48 -0.61 -8.31
C ASP A 416 0.84 -0.71 -6.93
N ASP A 417 -0.38 -1.25 -6.85
CA ASP A 417 -1.11 -1.38 -5.60
C ASP A 417 -1.94 -2.67 -5.56
N ILE A 418 -2.03 -3.26 -4.38
CA ILE A 418 -2.89 -4.40 -4.07
C ILE A 418 -3.78 -3.99 -2.88
N TYR A 419 -5.05 -3.69 -3.17
CA TYR A 419 -6.04 -3.30 -2.18
C TYR A 419 -6.90 -4.49 -1.77
N ARG A 420 -6.81 -4.93 -0.51
CA ARG A 420 -7.54 -6.07 0.02
C ARG A 420 -8.92 -5.65 0.55
N THR A 421 -9.92 -6.47 0.25
CA THR A 421 -11.28 -6.40 0.81
C THR A 421 -11.69 -7.76 1.39
N SER A 422 -12.83 -7.84 2.05
CA SER A 422 -13.41 -9.13 2.50
C SER A 422 -13.84 -10.04 1.34
N ALA A 423 -14.05 -9.47 0.14
CA ALA A 423 -14.51 -10.20 -1.03
C ALA A 423 -13.37 -10.69 -1.95
N GLY A 424 -12.14 -10.20 -1.75
CA GLY A 424 -11.00 -10.50 -2.60
C GLY A 424 -10.00 -9.35 -2.64
N ILE A 425 -9.09 -9.41 -3.60
CA ILE A 425 -8.07 -8.36 -3.82
C ILE A 425 -8.36 -7.58 -5.10
N TRP A 426 -8.14 -6.28 -5.02
CA TRP A 426 -8.11 -5.37 -6.17
C TRP A 426 -6.67 -5.05 -6.51
N ILE A 427 -6.36 -4.98 -7.79
CA ILE A 427 -5.01 -4.70 -8.28
C ILE A 427 -5.06 -3.46 -9.15
N ALA A 428 -4.22 -2.47 -8.84
CA ALA A 428 -3.94 -1.32 -9.67
C ALA A 428 -2.70 -1.60 -10.53
N SER A 429 -2.75 -1.28 -11.82
CA SER A 429 -1.66 -1.49 -12.77
C SER A 429 -1.75 -0.52 -13.94
N ASP A 430 -1.11 -0.84 -15.04
CA ASP A 430 -1.06 -0.02 -16.26
C ASP A 430 -1.77 -0.65 -17.46
N ASN A 431 -1.74 0.04 -18.58
CA ASN A 431 -2.30 -0.40 -19.88
C ASN A 431 -1.24 -0.97 -20.83
N GLN A 432 0.00 -1.17 -20.39
CA GLN A 432 1.06 -1.79 -21.18
C GLN A 432 0.97 -3.31 -21.20
N GLY A 433 1.72 -3.94 -22.07
CA GLY A 433 1.78 -5.40 -22.19
C GLY A 433 0.65 -6.01 -23.02
N GLY A 434 -0.04 -5.23 -23.81
CA GLY A 434 -1.09 -5.72 -24.70
C GLY A 434 -2.49 -5.73 -24.07
N SER A 435 -3.33 -6.68 -24.46
CA SER A 435 -4.75 -6.68 -24.11
C SER A 435 -5.11 -7.39 -22.82
N ASN A 436 -4.14 -7.82 -21.98
CA ASN A 436 -4.39 -8.94 -21.06
C ASN A 436 -3.87 -8.73 -19.64
N MET A 437 -3.91 -7.50 -19.15
CA MET A 437 -3.40 -7.15 -17.80
C MET A 437 -4.07 -7.93 -16.64
N CYS A 438 -5.22 -8.55 -16.89
CA CYS A 438 -5.94 -9.38 -15.92
C CYS A 438 -6.14 -10.79 -16.45
N GLY A 439 -5.09 -11.61 -16.46
CA GLY A 439 -5.17 -13.05 -16.76
C GLY A 439 -5.70 -13.41 -18.11
N GLY A 440 -5.34 -12.65 -19.14
CA GLY A 440 -5.83 -12.93 -20.48
C GLY A 440 -7.28 -12.53 -20.73
N VAL A 441 -7.95 -11.87 -19.79
CA VAL A 441 -9.30 -11.36 -20.02
C VAL A 441 -9.22 -10.07 -20.81
N SER A 442 -9.68 -10.13 -22.05
CA SER A 442 -9.73 -8.96 -22.94
C SER A 442 -10.51 -7.81 -22.32
N GLY A 443 -9.97 -6.61 -22.38
CA GLY A 443 -10.63 -5.38 -21.93
C GLY A 443 -10.46 -5.05 -20.44
N LEU A 444 -9.64 -5.78 -19.71
CA LEU A 444 -9.32 -5.48 -18.31
C LEU A 444 -7.88 -4.97 -18.17
N ALA A 445 -7.63 -3.70 -18.44
CA ALA A 445 -6.34 -3.05 -18.24
C ALA A 445 -6.39 -2.10 -17.02
N GLY A 446 -5.34 -2.07 -16.24
CA GLY A 446 -5.18 -1.13 -15.11
C GLY A 446 -5.91 -1.50 -13.83
N ILE A 447 -7.06 -2.16 -13.88
CA ILE A 447 -7.86 -2.53 -12.70
C ILE A 447 -8.32 -3.97 -12.80
N CYS A 448 -7.94 -4.80 -11.85
CA CYS A 448 -8.40 -6.17 -11.71
C CYS A 448 -9.03 -6.42 -10.35
N PHE A 449 -10.06 -7.28 -10.30
CA PHE A 449 -10.58 -7.84 -9.07
C PHE A 449 -10.47 -9.35 -9.09
N LEU A 450 -9.80 -9.92 -8.11
CA LEU A 450 -9.69 -11.36 -7.89
C LEU A 450 -10.48 -11.72 -6.64
N PRO A 451 -11.66 -12.37 -6.77
CA PRO A 451 -12.46 -12.79 -5.63
C PRO A 451 -11.81 -13.96 -4.87
N TYR A 452 -12.13 -14.07 -3.58
CA TYR A 452 -11.80 -15.26 -2.77
C TYR A 452 -12.57 -16.49 -3.20
#